data_338850372f172ce46b517e79763edf0d
#
_entry.id   338850372f172ce46b517e79763edf0d
#
_cell.length_a   1.000
_cell.length_b   1.000
_cell.length_c   1.000
_cell.angle_alpha   90.00
_cell.angle_beta   90.00
_cell.angle_gamma   90.00
#
_symmetry.space_group_name_H-M   'P 1'
#
loop_
_entity.id
_entity.type
_entity.pdbx_description
1 polymer ?
#
loop_
_entity_poly.entity_id
_entity_poly.type
_entity_poly.pdbx_seq_one_letter_code
_entity_poly.pdbx_strand_id
1 'polypeptide(L)'
;MIGVTVKKIIALCVVSLIGLAGVADAASAPQEVKQQQMLRHPFDFVPEAKRSVPAWAKCPELWNKLRDAGWLEKDVVKADEIVWRESRCISTAHNKQDPNTVVGVKGSLGLFQINLFWIQRTTYYPRGYLQTVLNRDLLPADLFNVDTTISAAQALIVYDRAQGGCGWGAWLGC
;
A
#
# COMPACT_ATOMS: atom_id res chain seq x y z
N MET A 1 -16.58 45.07 21.13
CA MET A 1 -15.68 44.72 22.27
C MET A 1 -16.44 43.71 23.14
N ILE A 2 -16.16 42.43 23.00
CA ILE A 2 -16.67 41.42 23.95
C ILE A 2 -15.46 40.50 24.20
N GLY A 3 -14.91 40.66 25.44
CA GLY A 3 -13.80 39.84 25.89
C GLY A 3 -14.29 38.49 26.41
N VAL A 4 -13.72 37.40 25.92
CA VAL A 4 -13.94 36.05 26.43
C VAL A 4 -12.76 35.65 27.30
N THR A 5 -13.02 35.54 28.58
CA THR A 5 -12.08 35.12 29.61
C THR A 5 -11.98 33.60 29.64
N VAL A 6 -10.82 33.05 29.33
CA VAL A 6 -10.54 31.60 29.41
C VAL A 6 -10.10 31.29 30.85
N LYS A 7 -10.93 30.55 31.59
CA LYS A 7 -10.58 30.01 32.90
C LYS A 7 -9.70 28.77 32.77
N LYS A 8 -8.47 28.83 33.27
CA LYS A 8 -7.57 27.70 33.43
C LYS A 8 -8.08 26.78 34.53
N ILE A 9 -8.41 25.54 34.22
CA ILE A 9 -8.66 24.49 35.20
C ILE A 9 -7.35 23.70 35.36
N ILE A 10 -6.73 23.85 36.52
CA ILE A 10 -5.57 23.05 36.93
C ILE A 10 -6.13 21.83 37.66
N ALA A 11 -6.01 20.66 37.10
CA ALA A 11 -6.31 19.40 37.77
C ALA A 11 -5.03 18.85 38.43
N LEU A 12 -5.03 18.86 39.76
CA LEU A 12 -3.98 18.31 40.60
C LEU A 12 -4.19 16.79 40.70
N CYS A 13 -3.36 15.98 40.07
CA CYS A 13 -3.33 14.53 40.30
C CYS A 13 -2.35 14.21 41.43
N VAL A 14 -2.89 13.77 42.56
CA VAL A 14 -2.15 13.23 43.69
C VAL A 14 -1.67 11.82 43.34
N VAL A 15 -0.36 11.65 43.32
CA VAL A 15 0.29 10.33 43.16
C VAL A 15 0.38 9.66 44.51
N SER A 16 -0.41 8.60 44.71
CA SER A 16 -0.26 7.71 45.88
C SER A 16 0.75 6.61 45.54
N LEU A 17 1.93 6.70 46.13
CA LEU A 17 2.93 5.64 46.18
C LEU A 17 2.48 4.59 47.21
N ILE A 18 2.09 3.41 46.76
CA ILE A 18 2.05 2.21 47.61
C ILE A 18 3.02 1.21 47.00
N GLY A 19 4.14 1.04 47.68
CA GLY A 19 5.10 -0.01 47.35
C GLY A 19 4.57 -1.38 47.80
N LEU A 20 4.70 -2.36 46.94
CA LEU A 20 4.71 -3.78 47.29
C LEU A 20 5.81 -4.46 46.48
N ALA A 21 6.85 -4.84 47.21
CA ALA A 21 7.85 -5.77 46.71
C ALA A 21 7.23 -7.17 46.65
N GLY A 22 7.54 -7.93 45.59
CA GLY A 22 7.24 -9.35 45.61
C GLY A 22 7.24 -10.01 44.26
N VAL A 23 8.26 -10.83 44.09
CA VAL A 23 8.34 -12.06 43.27
C VAL A 23 8.54 -11.87 41.77
N ALA A 24 9.78 -12.10 41.37
CA ALA A 24 10.14 -12.47 40.03
C ALA A 24 9.51 -13.84 39.70
N ASP A 25 8.62 -13.86 38.72
CA ASP A 25 8.29 -15.08 37.97
C ASP A 25 8.76 -14.91 36.53
N ALA A 26 9.90 -15.55 36.28
CA ALA A 26 10.39 -15.80 34.95
C ALA A 26 9.57 -16.94 34.36
N ALA A 27 8.76 -16.68 33.34
CA ALA A 27 8.33 -17.59 32.27
C ALA A 27 6.97 -17.19 31.69
N SER A 28 6.91 -16.28 30.75
CA SER A 28 5.78 -16.18 29.82
C SER A 28 6.12 -15.32 28.58
N ALA A 29 7.12 -15.73 27.86
CA ALA A 29 7.36 -15.18 26.52
C ALA A 29 7.48 -16.33 25.51
N PRO A 30 6.36 -17.00 25.18
CA PRO A 30 6.17 -17.45 23.80
C PRO A 30 4.72 -17.43 23.31
N GLN A 31 3.75 -16.80 23.99
CA GLN A 31 2.35 -16.84 23.54
C GLN A 31 1.95 -15.72 22.57
N GLU A 32 2.58 -14.58 22.61
CA GLU A 32 2.22 -13.45 21.74
C GLU A 32 2.63 -13.67 20.27
N VAL A 33 3.72 -14.38 20.03
CA VAL A 33 4.18 -14.69 18.67
C VAL A 33 3.28 -15.73 17.98
N LYS A 34 2.66 -16.64 18.74
CA LYS A 34 1.73 -17.63 18.19
C LYS A 34 0.36 -17.05 17.82
N GLN A 35 -0.06 -15.97 18.47
CA GLN A 35 -1.38 -15.38 18.22
C GLN A 35 -1.41 -14.51 16.96
N GLN A 36 -0.30 -13.89 16.58
CA GLN A 36 -0.18 -13.18 15.29
C GLN A 36 -0.08 -14.11 14.08
N GLN A 37 0.35 -15.35 14.26
CA GLN A 37 0.36 -16.38 13.21
C GLN A 37 -1.01 -17.01 12.95
N MET A 38 -1.97 -16.94 13.88
CA MET A 38 -3.32 -17.50 13.71
C MET A 38 -4.28 -16.61 12.90
N LEU A 39 -3.92 -15.37 12.59
CA LEU A 39 -4.73 -14.48 11.74
C LEU A 39 -4.44 -14.62 10.23
N ARG A 40 -3.51 -15.47 9.86
CA ARG A 40 -3.36 -15.91 8.46
C ARG A 40 -4.29 -17.09 8.25
N HIS A 41 -5.26 -16.92 7.35
CA HIS A 41 -6.19 -17.99 6.98
C HIS A 41 -5.41 -19.29 6.67
N PRO A 42 -5.75 -20.45 7.30
CA PRO A 42 -4.99 -21.69 7.14
C PRO A 42 -5.01 -22.29 5.73
N PHE A 43 -5.72 -21.68 4.79
CA PHE A 43 -5.86 -22.13 3.41
C PHE A 43 -4.89 -21.49 2.40
N ASP A 44 -4.11 -20.47 2.81
CA ASP A 44 -3.26 -19.72 1.87
C ASP A 44 -1.78 -20.12 1.89
N PHE A 45 -1.39 -21.09 2.75
CA PHE A 45 -0.01 -21.56 2.79
C PHE A 45 0.25 -22.66 1.75
N VAL A 46 0.29 -22.28 0.49
CA VAL A 46 0.96 -23.12 -0.53
C VAL A 46 2.45 -22.84 -0.42
N PRO A 47 3.31 -23.83 -0.14
CA PRO A 47 4.74 -23.66 -0.06
C PRO A 47 5.26 -22.99 -1.34
N GLU A 48 6.12 -21.97 -1.18
CA GLU A 48 6.67 -21.12 -2.23
C GLU A 48 7.27 -21.90 -3.43
N ALA A 49 7.77 -23.10 -3.20
CA ALA A 49 8.36 -23.99 -4.20
C ALA A 49 7.38 -24.58 -5.24
N LYS A 50 6.06 -24.33 -5.15
CA LYS A 50 5.05 -24.98 -6.00
C LYS A 50 4.11 -24.04 -6.76
N ARG A 51 4.33 -22.72 -6.71
CA ARG A 51 3.49 -21.79 -7.46
C ARG A 51 3.99 -21.65 -8.89
N SER A 52 3.64 -22.59 -9.76
CA SER A 52 3.94 -22.44 -11.19
C SER A 52 3.20 -21.23 -11.75
N VAL A 53 3.90 -20.47 -12.58
CA VAL A 53 3.26 -19.41 -13.38
C VAL A 53 2.47 -20.11 -14.49
N PRO A 54 1.19 -19.76 -14.70
CA PRO A 54 0.39 -20.37 -15.75
C PRO A 54 0.98 -20.13 -17.15
N ALA A 55 0.89 -21.12 -18.03
CA ALA A 55 1.40 -20.99 -19.40
C ALA A 55 0.69 -19.90 -20.21
N TRP A 56 -0.52 -19.49 -19.80
CA TRP A 56 -1.29 -18.42 -20.44
C TRP A 56 -0.96 -17.02 -19.88
N ALA A 57 -0.12 -16.90 -18.84
CA ALA A 57 0.28 -15.61 -18.29
C ALA A 57 0.89 -14.71 -19.35
N LYS A 58 0.45 -13.46 -19.39
CA LYS A 58 0.90 -12.45 -20.37
C LYS A 58 2.20 -11.78 -19.95
N CYS A 59 2.41 -11.63 -18.63
CA CYS A 59 3.60 -11.06 -18.01
C CYS A 59 4.17 -12.03 -16.95
N PRO A 60 4.67 -13.20 -17.36
CA PRO A 60 5.01 -14.29 -16.43
C PRO A 60 6.07 -13.90 -15.38
N GLU A 61 6.99 -13.01 -15.72
CA GLU A 61 8.03 -12.51 -14.82
C GLU A 61 7.49 -11.67 -13.67
N LEU A 62 6.26 -11.17 -13.79
CA LEU A 62 5.61 -10.33 -12.77
C LEU A 62 4.93 -11.17 -11.68
N TRP A 63 4.48 -12.37 -12.00
CA TRP A 63 3.62 -13.19 -11.13
C TRP A 63 4.21 -13.45 -9.75
N ASN A 64 5.47 -13.90 -9.69
CA ASN A 64 6.13 -14.17 -8.41
C ASN A 64 6.36 -12.87 -7.62
N LYS A 65 6.72 -11.78 -8.29
CA LYS A 65 6.87 -10.47 -7.63
C LYS A 65 5.58 -9.97 -6.99
N LEU A 66 4.43 -10.15 -7.63
CA LEU A 66 3.12 -9.81 -7.07
C LEU A 66 2.79 -10.69 -5.85
N ARG A 67 3.04 -11.99 -5.95
CA ARG A 67 2.84 -12.95 -4.85
C ARG A 67 3.73 -12.62 -3.65
N ASP A 68 5.01 -12.34 -3.89
CA ASP A 68 5.98 -11.95 -2.86
C ASP A 68 5.59 -10.62 -2.19
N ALA A 69 4.96 -9.73 -2.92
CA ALA A 69 4.35 -8.50 -2.40
C ALA A 69 3.03 -8.73 -1.65
N GLY A 70 2.58 -9.99 -1.50
CA GLY A 70 1.39 -10.36 -0.73
C GLY A 70 0.06 -10.18 -1.45
N TRP A 71 0.06 -10.14 -2.79
CA TRP A 71 -1.17 -10.04 -3.57
C TRP A 71 -1.98 -11.34 -3.51
N LEU A 72 -3.29 -11.23 -3.44
CA LEU A 72 -4.19 -12.38 -3.56
C LEU A 72 -4.13 -12.95 -4.98
N GLU A 73 -4.23 -14.27 -5.14
CA GLU A 73 -4.09 -14.92 -6.45
C GLU A 73 -5.07 -14.37 -7.51
N LYS A 74 -6.32 -14.07 -7.11
CA LYS A 74 -7.30 -13.41 -8.00
C LYS A 74 -6.84 -12.03 -8.49
N ASP A 75 -6.10 -11.31 -7.65
CA ASP A 75 -5.58 -9.99 -7.98
C ASP A 75 -4.30 -10.11 -8.83
N VAL A 76 -3.50 -11.18 -8.67
CA VAL A 76 -2.35 -11.48 -9.54
C VAL A 76 -2.83 -11.75 -10.97
N VAL A 77 -3.88 -12.56 -11.16
CA VAL A 77 -4.48 -12.80 -12.46
C VAL A 77 -4.96 -11.51 -13.12
N LYS A 78 -5.67 -10.67 -12.33
CA LYS A 78 -6.18 -9.40 -12.85
C LYS A 78 -5.06 -8.41 -13.16
N ALA A 79 -4.02 -8.37 -12.33
CA ALA A 79 -2.84 -7.54 -12.57
C ALA A 79 -2.12 -7.91 -13.88
N ASP A 80 -1.99 -9.21 -14.19
CA ASP A 80 -1.40 -9.68 -15.44
C ASP A 80 -2.13 -9.11 -16.66
N GLU A 81 -3.47 -9.12 -16.65
CA GLU A 81 -4.30 -8.55 -17.72
C GLU A 81 -4.09 -7.02 -17.82
N ILE A 82 -4.13 -6.33 -16.68
CA ILE A 82 -3.98 -4.86 -16.61
C ILE A 82 -2.60 -4.46 -17.12
N VAL A 83 -1.52 -5.04 -16.58
CA VAL A 83 -0.15 -4.71 -16.99
C VAL A 83 0.08 -4.97 -18.46
N TRP A 84 -0.44 -6.07 -19.00
CA TRP A 84 -0.37 -6.33 -20.43
C TRP A 84 -1.08 -5.26 -21.26
N ARG A 85 -2.25 -4.81 -20.83
CA ARG A 85 -3.01 -3.77 -21.53
C ARG A 85 -2.31 -2.41 -21.45
N GLU A 86 -1.82 -2.04 -20.27
CA GLU A 86 -1.28 -0.71 -19.97
C GLU A 86 0.14 -0.51 -20.51
N SER A 87 1.01 -1.50 -20.37
CA SER A 87 2.43 -1.33 -20.65
C SER A 87 3.06 -2.40 -21.53
N ARG A 88 2.34 -3.49 -21.87
CA ARG A 88 2.93 -4.68 -22.52
C ARG A 88 4.07 -5.28 -21.69
N CYS A 89 3.95 -5.28 -20.35
CA CYS A 89 4.94 -5.73 -19.38
C CYS A 89 6.23 -4.89 -19.36
N ILE A 90 6.22 -3.70 -19.96
CA ILE A 90 7.39 -2.82 -20.03
C ILE A 90 7.43 -1.91 -18.81
N SER A 91 8.40 -2.11 -17.92
CA SER A 91 8.52 -1.32 -16.67
C SER A 91 8.83 0.16 -16.93
N THR A 92 9.46 0.49 -18.06
CA THR A 92 9.80 1.86 -18.46
C THR A 92 8.76 2.50 -19.37
N ALA A 93 7.56 1.90 -19.52
CA ALA A 93 6.49 2.45 -20.32
C ALA A 93 6.07 3.84 -19.81
N HIS A 94 5.84 4.77 -20.74
CA HIS A 94 5.49 6.16 -20.42
C HIS A 94 4.42 6.67 -21.39
N ASN A 95 3.20 6.85 -20.89
CA ASN A 95 2.13 7.51 -21.62
C ASN A 95 2.14 9.02 -21.35
N LYS A 96 2.60 9.82 -22.31
CA LYS A 96 2.68 11.28 -22.25
C LYS A 96 1.37 11.99 -22.58
N GLN A 97 0.32 11.25 -22.92
CA GLN A 97 -0.98 11.82 -23.31
C GLN A 97 -1.76 12.33 -22.10
N ASP A 98 -1.60 11.70 -20.94
CA ASP A 98 -2.26 12.11 -19.72
C ASP A 98 -1.82 13.52 -19.30
N PRO A 99 -2.75 14.38 -18.81
CA PRO A 99 -2.46 15.80 -18.59
C PRO A 99 -1.64 16.09 -17.33
N ASN A 100 -1.62 15.19 -16.35
CA ASN A 100 -1.02 15.45 -15.05
C ASN A 100 0.51 15.52 -15.13
N THR A 101 1.09 16.53 -14.49
CA THR A 101 2.52 16.81 -14.52
C THR A 101 3.07 16.97 -13.11
N VAL A 102 4.16 16.25 -12.81
CA VAL A 102 4.90 16.37 -11.55
C VAL A 102 6.39 16.51 -11.86
N VAL A 103 7.03 17.54 -11.30
CA VAL A 103 8.47 17.84 -11.49
C VAL A 103 8.87 17.83 -12.98
N GLY A 104 8.03 18.45 -13.84
CA GLY A 104 8.28 18.54 -15.29
C GLY A 104 8.04 17.25 -16.09
N VAL A 105 7.74 16.12 -15.44
CA VAL A 105 7.33 14.87 -16.10
C VAL A 105 5.82 14.83 -16.20
N LYS A 106 5.30 14.53 -17.38
CA LYS A 106 3.85 14.46 -17.67
C LYS A 106 3.42 13.03 -17.93
N GLY A 107 2.25 12.64 -17.43
CA GLY A 107 1.56 11.45 -17.89
C GLY A 107 1.39 10.32 -16.88
N SER A 108 1.45 9.09 -17.37
CA SER A 108 1.35 7.85 -16.60
C SER A 108 2.57 6.97 -16.85
N LEU A 109 3.07 6.29 -15.80
CA LEU A 109 4.38 5.68 -15.81
C LEU A 109 4.37 4.22 -15.30
N GLY A 110 5.29 3.44 -15.82
CA GLY A 110 5.63 2.11 -15.32
C GLY A 110 4.66 1.01 -15.75
N LEU A 111 4.81 -0.16 -15.15
CA LEU A 111 4.04 -1.36 -15.49
C LEU A 111 2.52 -1.15 -15.47
N PHE A 112 2.03 -0.51 -14.43
CA PHE A 112 0.61 -0.24 -14.22
C PHE A 112 0.15 1.09 -14.79
N GLN A 113 1.00 1.84 -15.50
CA GLN A 113 0.69 3.18 -15.99
C GLN A 113 0.08 4.06 -14.89
N ILE A 114 0.78 4.14 -13.75
CA ILE A 114 0.34 4.97 -12.62
C ILE A 114 0.33 6.42 -13.05
N ASN A 115 -0.86 7.04 -13.04
CA ASN A 115 -1.02 8.44 -13.38
C ASN A 115 -0.35 9.32 -12.32
N LEU A 116 0.39 10.34 -12.77
CA LEU A 116 1.12 11.25 -11.89
C LEU A 116 0.21 12.07 -10.95
N PHE A 117 -1.10 12.12 -11.22
CA PHE A 117 -2.08 12.63 -10.27
C PHE A 117 -1.92 12.04 -8.86
N TRP A 118 -1.61 10.75 -8.77
CA TRP A 118 -1.53 10.03 -7.49
C TRP A 118 -0.31 10.38 -6.64
N ILE A 119 0.72 10.97 -7.24
CA ILE A 119 1.88 11.51 -6.50
C ILE A 119 1.87 13.04 -6.45
N GLN A 120 0.90 13.69 -7.08
CA GLN A 120 0.76 15.15 -7.05
C GLN A 120 0.28 15.61 -5.67
N ARG A 121 0.85 16.73 -5.20
CA ARG A 121 0.38 17.40 -3.98
C ARG A 121 -0.99 18.01 -4.22
N THR A 122 -1.90 17.76 -3.29
CA THR A 122 -3.25 18.33 -3.31
C THR A 122 -3.60 18.87 -1.93
N THR A 123 -4.71 19.61 -1.81
CA THR A 123 -5.22 20.08 -0.52
C THR A 123 -5.51 18.92 0.45
N TYR A 124 -6.04 17.80 -0.06
CA TYR A 124 -6.36 16.63 0.75
C TYR A 124 -5.13 15.77 1.07
N TYR A 125 -4.16 15.73 0.16
CA TYR A 125 -2.91 14.99 0.32
C TYR A 125 -1.73 15.93 0.07
N PRO A 126 -1.28 16.70 1.08
CA PRO A 126 -0.20 17.71 0.92
C PRO A 126 1.14 17.13 0.48
N ARG A 127 1.36 15.84 0.69
CA ARG A 127 2.53 15.10 0.18
C ARG A 127 2.26 14.39 -1.15
N GLY A 128 1.00 14.22 -1.53
CA GLY A 128 0.51 13.29 -2.56
C GLY A 128 -0.08 12.03 -1.92
N TYR A 129 -1.08 11.42 -2.56
CA TYR A 129 -1.75 10.24 -2.01
C TYR A 129 -0.76 9.07 -1.79
N LEU A 130 -0.08 8.63 -2.85
CA LEU A 130 0.84 7.48 -2.78
C LEU A 130 2.01 7.73 -1.83
N GLN A 131 2.54 8.94 -1.78
CA GLN A 131 3.61 9.29 -0.84
C GLN A 131 3.13 9.21 0.61
N THR A 132 1.86 9.55 0.85
CA THR A 132 1.26 9.47 2.18
C THR A 132 1.06 8.02 2.62
N VAL A 133 0.45 7.18 1.78
CA VAL A 133 0.11 5.79 2.14
C VAL A 133 1.31 4.86 2.15
N LEU A 134 2.30 5.10 1.28
CA LEU A 134 3.55 4.34 1.24
C LEU A 134 4.61 4.87 2.22
N ASN A 135 4.29 5.97 2.92
CA ASN A 135 5.15 6.66 3.88
C ASN A 135 6.58 6.92 3.36
N ARG A 136 6.69 7.31 2.09
CA ARG A 136 7.96 7.68 1.44
C ARG A 136 7.74 8.74 0.38
N ASP A 137 8.76 9.53 0.11
CA ASP A 137 8.71 10.45 -1.03
C ASP A 137 8.89 9.67 -2.34
N LEU A 138 8.11 10.05 -3.34
CA LEU A 138 8.15 9.47 -4.67
C LEU A 138 8.41 10.56 -5.71
N LEU A 139 9.36 10.30 -6.56
CA LEU A 139 9.57 11.04 -7.81
C LEU A 139 8.94 10.26 -8.97
N PRO A 140 8.61 10.92 -10.09
CA PRO A 140 8.09 10.21 -11.27
C PRO A 140 8.95 9.03 -11.70
N ALA A 141 10.29 9.14 -11.66
CA ALA A 141 11.22 8.08 -12.03
C ALA A 141 11.10 6.81 -11.17
N ASP A 142 10.66 6.94 -9.91
CA ASP A 142 10.48 5.80 -9.01
C ASP A 142 9.38 4.84 -9.50
N LEU A 143 8.41 5.34 -10.28
CA LEU A 143 7.34 4.53 -10.86
C LEU A 143 7.80 3.59 -11.99
N PHE A 144 9.03 3.74 -12.47
CA PHE A 144 9.66 2.77 -13.38
C PHE A 144 10.27 1.57 -12.65
N ASN A 145 10.49 1.71 -11.32
CA ASN A 145 10.91 0.58 -10.50
C ASN A 145 9.76 -0.39 -10.30
N VAL A 146 10.00 -1.68 -10.56
CA VAL A 146 8.97 -2.73 -10.54
C VAL A 146 8.33 -2.86 -9.17
N ASP A 147 9.10 -2.89 -8.10
CA ASP A 147 8.58 -3.09 -6.74
C ASP A 147 7.81 -1.86 -6.26
N THR A 148 8.25 -0.67 -6.67
CA THR A 148 7.55 0.59 -6.39
C THR A 148 6.21 0.66 -7.10
N THR A 149 6.14 0.31 -8.38
CA THR A 149 4.89 0.36 -9.14
C THR A 149 3.91 -0.71 -8.68
N ILE A 150 4.38 -1.88 -8.21
CA ILE A 150 3.56 -2.93 -7.57
C ILE A 150 2.94 -2.39 -6.28
N SER A 151 3.75 -1.78 -5.41
CA SER A 151 3.27 -1.20 -4.14
C SER A 151 2.28 -0.05 -4.38
N ALA A 152 2.54 0.80 -5.37
CA ALA A 152 1.65 1.88 -5.77
C ALA A 152 0.30 1.35 -6.27
N ALA A 153 0.31 0.34 -7.15
CA ALA A 153 -0.90 -0.28 -7.66
C ALA A 153 -1.71 -0.93 -6.53
N GLN A 154 -1.06 -1.64 -5.60
CA GLN A 154 -1.73 -2.23 -4.45
C GLN A 154 -2.41 -1.17 -3.58
N ALA A 155 -1.75 -0.04 -3.33
CA ALA A 155 -2.34 1.08 -2.59
C ALA A 155 -3.59 1.65 -3.28
N LEU A 156 -3.58 1.76 -4.62
CA LEU A 156 -4.74 2.22 -5.38
C LEU A 156 -5.90 1.21 -5.35
N ILE A 157 -5.60 -0.09 -5.40
CA ILE A 157 -6.62 -1.15 -5.26
C ILE A 157 -7.30 -1.06 -3.89
N VAL A 158 -6.50 -0.88 -2.82
CA VAL A 158 -7.02 -0.71 -1.46
C VAL A 158 -7.86 0.56 -1.35
N TYR A 159 -7.39 1.67 -1.94
CA TYR A 159 -8.14 2.92 -1.98
C TYR A 159 -9.51 2.75 -2.64
N ASP A 160 -9.55 2.19 -3.85
CA ASP A 160 -10.79 2.00 -4.60
C ASP A 160 -11.78 1.12 -3.83
N ARG A 161 -11.30 0.01 -3.24
CA ARG A 161 -12.13 -0.87 -2.40
C ARG A 161 -12.67 -0.16 -1.17
N ALA A 162 -11.91 0.70 -0.55
CA ALA A 162 -12.36 1.50 0.60
C ALA A 162 -13.44 2.51 0.22
N GLN A 163 -13.53 2.91 -1.07
CA GLN A 163 -14.60 3.75 -1.60
C GLN A 163 -15.81 2.92 -2.14
N GLY A 164 -15.82 1.59 -1.94
CA GLY A 164 -16.89 0.71 -2.41
C GLY A 164 -16.69 0.20 -3.84
N GLY A 165 -15.55 0.47 -4.47
CA GLY A 165 -15.19 -0.05 -5.78
C GLY A 165 -14.71 -1.49 -5.78
N CYS A 166 -14.46 -2.05 -6.96
CA CYS A 166 -13.96 -3.42 -7.13
C CYS A 166 -12.45 -3.55 -6.85
N GLY A 167 -11.74 -2.45 -6.72
CA GLY A 167 -10.29 -2.35 -6.56
C GLY A 167 -9.55 -1.97 -7.84
N TRP A 168 -10.18 -2.02 -8.98
CA TRP A 168 -9.55 -1.81 -10.29
C TRP A 168 -10.07 -0.58 -11.04
N GLY A 169 -10.80 0.30 -10.33
CA GLY A 169 -11.41 1.50 -10.91
C GLY A 169 -10.41 2.44 -11.59
N ALA A 170 -9.20 2.58 -11.05
CA ALA A 170 -8.13 3.41 -11.64
C ALA A 170 -7.75 2.97 -13.07
N TRP A 171 -8.04 1.71 -13.44
CA TRP A 171 -7.74 1.13 -14.75
C TRP A 171 -9.01 0.74 -15.53
N LEU A 172 -10.17 1.22 -15.14
CA LEU A 172 -11.45 0.83 -15.72
C LEU A 172 -11.63 -0.71 -15.78
N GLY A 173 -11.11 -1.39 -14.77
CA GLY A 173 -11.01 -2.85 -14.71
C GLY A 173 -12.15 -3.55 -13.97
N CYS A 174 -13.19 -2.79 -13.58
CA CYS A 174 -14.41 -3.35 -13.03
C CYS A 174 -15.37 -3.74 -14.15
#